data_3792495df92770ea752080f7af15cbef
#
_entry.id   3792495df92770ea752080f7af15cbef
#
_cell.length_a   1.000
_cell.length_b   1.000
_cell.length_c   1.000
_cell.angle_alpha   90.00
_cell.angle_beta   90.00
_cell.angle_gamma   90.00
#
_symmetry.space_group_name_H-M   'P 1'
#
loop_
_entity.id
_entity.type
_entity.pdbx_description
1 polymer ?
#
loop_
_entity_poly.entity_id
_entity_poly.type
_entity_poly.pdbx_seq_one_letter_code
_entity_poly.pdbx_strand_id
1 'polypeptide(L)'
;MIFVDRTDEMARFRAALTQEKPSLVALYGRRRLGKSTLIKKVLSEQDVYFLADRSEAQHQRILLAKVLGQQFPDFDKVEYPDWEAIFRAVNYRTEKRFTLCLDEFPYLVEQSPELPSVLQKLVDERLLKYNLILCGSSQNMMYGLFLDSTAPLYGRTDELMRLAPLRLPYMQEALGLDDAGTIEEYAVWGGVPRYWELREHRASFEEAIWHNVFSVNGALYEEPVKLFRDDVKDIVKISTIMSYIGAGANRISEIAARCNEPTTNLSRPLKKLIDLGFLERDILFGVDEKNAKKSLYKIADPFMAFYYQFVVPNLSFIELGRRLPIEQALKAHFQEYVSMQWEKLCREACTGNVINGILYGKAGRWWGTLVGEDKKLEQAEFDVVAESFDKKYLLVGECKWTNKENAYRLIAELERKASLLPFAEKHTIVPILFLKNAPTEDCKQAMLPKDVIALLK
;
A
#
# COMPACT_ATOMS: atom_id res chain seq x y z
N MET A 1 -2.30 -20.28 -1.61
CA MET A 1 -1.20 -19.38 -2.02
C MET A 1 0.06 -19.64 -1.19
N ILE A 2 1.22 -19.64 -1.80
CA ILE A 2 2.52 -19.73 -1.11
C ILE A 2 2.74 -18.44 -0.31
N PHE A 3 3.27 -18.56 0.91
CA PHE A 3 3.67 -17.40 1.70
C PHE A 3 4.97 -16.83 1.11
N VAL A 4 4.88 -15.67 0.49
CA VAL A 4 6.00 -15.01 -0.19
C VAL A 4 6.40 -13.76 0.57
N ASP A 5 7.68 -13.37 0.46
CA ASP A 5 8.24 -12.18 1.12
C ASP A 5 8.13 -12.20 2.67
N ARG A 6 8.16 -11.06 3.29
CA ARG A 6 8.08 -10.85 4.75
C ARG A 6 9.29 -11.34 5.55
N THR A 7 10.41 -11.58 4.86
CA THR A 7 11.66 -12.03 5.52
C THR A 7 12.17 -11.01 6.51
N ASP A 8 12.14 -9.73 6.15
CA ASP A 8 12.58 -8.64 7.01
C ASP A 8 11.66 -8.44 8.21
N GLU A 9 10.34 -8.44 7.98
CA GLU A 9 9.38 -8.34 9.07
C GLU A 9 9.47 -9.54 10.02
N MET A 10 9.63 -10.76 9.50
CA MET A 10 9.85 -11.94 10.32
C MET A 10 11.15 -11.88 11.13
N ALA A 11 12.23 -11.39 10.53
CA ALA A 11 13.51 -11.20 11.21
C ALA A 11 13.38 -10.17 12.35
N ARG A 12 12.72 -9.04 12.11
CA ARG A 12 12.45 -8.01 13.14
C ARG A 12 11.59 -8.54 14.27
N PHE A 13 10.52 -9.29 13.97
CA PHE A 13 9.72 -9.95 14.99
C PHE A 13 10.57 -10.89 15.87
N ARG A 14 11.33 -11.78 15.23
CA ARG A 14 12.18 -12.72 15.96
C ARG A 14 13.19 -12.00 16.84
N ALA A 15 13.85 -10.97 16.31
CA ALA A 15 14.79 -10.17 17.08
C ALA A 15 14.15 -9.50 18.29
N ALA A 16 12.94 -8.93 18.13
CA ALA A 16 12.21 -8.33 19.25
C ALA A 16 11.77 -9.34 20.30
N LEU A 17 11.24 -10.50 19.89
CA LEU A 17 10.69 -11.50 20.81
C LEU A 17 11.76 -12.33 21.54
N THR A 18 13.02 -12.35 21.06
CA THR A 18 14.13 -13.10 21.68
C THR A 18 15.05 -12.24 22.56
N GLN A 19 14.72 -10.97 22.79
CA GLN A 19 15.47 -10.11 23.72
C GLN A 19 15.50 -10.68 25.13
N GLU A 20 16.47 -10.26 25.97
CA GLU A 20 16.56 -10.71 27.37
C GLU A 20 15.35 -10.32 28.20
N LYS A 21 14.76 -9.15 27.93
CA LYS A 21 13.54 -8.66 28.60
C LYS A 21 12.29 -9.01 27.77
N PRO A 22 11.13 -9.11 28.44
CA PRO A 22 9.84 -9.11 27.72
C PRO A 22 9.69 -7.89 26.85
N SER A 23 9.19 -8.06 25.64
CA SER A 23 9.04 -7.00 24.64
C SER A 23 7.58 -6.69 24.36
N LEU A 24 7.33 -5.42 24.05
CA LEU A 24 6.07 -4.93 23.49
C LEU A 24 6.26 -4.65 22.00
N VAL A 25 5.56 -5.40 21.14
CA VAL A 25 5.60 -5.24 19.70
C VAL A 25 4.25 -4.78 19.19
N ALA A 26 4.22 -3.78 18.32
CA ALA A 26 3.01 -3.35 17.64
C ALA A 26 3.11 -3.59 16.13
N LEU A 27 2.08 -4.23 15.57
CA LEU A 27 1.93 -4.46 14.13
C LEU A 27 0.65 -3.83 13.63
N TYR A 28 0.73 -2.96 12.63
CA TYR A 28 -0.45 -2.37 12.02
C TYR A 28 -0.35 -2.31 10.51
N GLY A 29 -1.48 -2.11 9.87
CA GLY A 29 -1.57 -2.00 8.43
C GLY A 29 -2.97 -2.39 7.96
N ARG A 30 -3.29 -2.00 6.76
CA ARG A 30 -4.60 -2.20 6.15
C ARG A 30 -5.07 -3.67 6.24
N ARG A 31 -6.38 -3.88 6.25
CA ARG A 31 -6.96 -5.24 6.15
C ARG A 31 -6.41 -6.00 4.94
N ARG A 32 -6.37 -7.33 5.06
CA ARG A 32 -5.99 -8.28 3.98
C ARG A 32 -4.52 -8.26 3.56
N LEU A 33 -3.64 -7.53 4.28
CA LEU A 33 -2.18 -7.53 4.04
C LEU A 33 -1.43 -8.73 4.64
N GLY A 34 -2.16 -9.63 5.32
CA GLY A 34 -1.55 -10.85 5.88
C GLY A 34 -0.93 -10.68 7.28
N LYS A 35 -1.34 -9.67 8.07
CA LYS A 35 -0.85 -9.46 9.46
C LYS A 35 -0.98 -10.71 10.32
N SER A 36 -2.19 -11.26 10.42
CA SER A 36 -2.47 -12.45 11.22
C SER A 36 -1.70 -13.69 10.73
N THR A 37 -1.50 -13.82 9.41
CA THR A 37 -0.70 -14.88 8.81
C THR A 37 0.76 -14.74 9.20
N LEU A 38 1.32 -13.51 9.13
CA LEU A 38 2.69 -13.22 9.54
C LEU A 38 2.90 -13.53 11.02
N ILE A 39 2.01 -13.09 11.91
CA ILE A 39 2.05 -13.37 13.34
C ILE A 39 2.07 -14.88 13.58
N LYS A 40 1.13 -15.62 12.98
CA LYS A 40 1.05 -17.09 13.14
C LYS A 40 2.28 -17.84 12.64
N LYS A 41 3.06 -17.26 11.72
CA LYS A 41 4.34 -17.82 11.25
C LYS A 41 5.49 -17.58 12.23
N VAL A 42 5.36 -16.60 13.10
CA VAL A 42 6.38 -16.23 14.09
C VAL A 42 6.09 -16.90 15.44
N LEU A 43 4.82 -17.06 15.80
CA LEU A 43 4.41 -17.70 17.05
C LEU A 43 4.72 -19.21 17.05
N SER A 44 5.09 -19.71 18.21
CA SER A 44 5.30 -21.13 18.53
C SER A 44 4.06 -21.73 19.19
N GLU A 45 4.07 -23.04 19.42
CA GLU A 45 2.97 -23.78 20.09
C GLU A 45 2.72 -23.33 21.54
N GLN A 46 3.74 -22.79 22.21
CA GLN A 46 3.61 -22.28 23.57
C GLN A 46 3.11 -20.82 23.64
N ASP A 47 2.97 -20.15 22.51
CA ASP A 47 2.50 -18.77 22.43
C ASP A 47 0.97 -18.73 22.33
N VAL A 48 0.37 -17.65 22.80
CA VAL A 48 -1.08 -17.47 22.83
C VAL A 48 -1.50 -16.44 21.81
N TYR A 49 -2.39 -16.82 20.90
CA TYR A 49 -2.99 -15.93 19.91
C TYR A 49 -4.46 -15.72 20.24
N PHE A 50 -4.83 -14.47 20.52
CA PHE A 50 -6.20 -14.05 20.74
C PHE A 50 -6.65 -13.10 19.64
N LEU A 51 -7.75 -13.44 18.95
CA LEU A 51 -8.42 -12.56 18.00
C LEU A 51 -9.58 -11.89 18.72
N ALA A 52 -9.49 -10.58 18.91
CA ALA A 52 -10.55 -9.79 19.52
C ALA A 52 -11.74 -9.59 18.57
N ASP A 53 -12.94 -9.55 19.15
CA ASP A 53 -14.17 -9.19 18.47
C ASP A 53 -14.71 -7.83 18.98
N ARG A 54 -15.91 -7.45 18.53
CA ARG A 54 -16.57 -6.19 18.94
C ARG A 54 -17.58 -6.38 20.09
N SER A 55 -17.44 -7.44 20.87
CA SER A 55 -18.28 -7.65 22.04
C SER A 55 -17.90 -6.70 23.19
N GLU A 56 -18.76 -6.64 24.19
CA GLU A 56 -18.55 -5.82 25.39
C GLU A 56 -17.31 -6.24 26.18
N ALA A 57 -16.71 -5.30 26.91
CA ALA A 57 -15.44 -5.47 27.63
C ALA A 57 -15.41 -6.72 28.55
N GLN A 58 -16.48 -6.98 29.31
CA GLN A 58 -16.56 -8.18 30.15
C GLN A 58 -16.50 -9.47 29.33
N HIS A 59 -17.25 -9.50 28.23
CA HIS A 59 -17.24 -10.69 27.35
C HIS A 59 -15.89 -10.90 26.68
N GLN A 60 -15.23 -9.83 26.23
CA GLN A 60 -13.88 -9.90 25.68
C GLN A 60 -12.87 -10.48 26.69
N ARG A 61 -12.95 -10.08 27.98
CA ARG A 61 -12.11 -10.66 29.05
C ARG A 61 -12.39 -12.14 29.25
N ILE A 62 -13.64 -12.57 29.22
CA ILE A 62 -14.03 -13.99 29.31
C ILE A 62 -13.47 -14.78 28.12
N LEU A 63 -13.56 -14.24 26.90
CA LEU A 63 -13.01 -14.89 25.71
C LEU A 63 -11.49 -15.01 25.78
N LEU A 64 -10.79 -13.95 26.21
CA LEU A 64 -9.33 -14.02 26.41
C LEU A 64 -8.97 -15.05 27.50
N ALA A 65 -9.71 -15.08 28.61
CA ALA A 65 -9.48 -16.07 29.66
C ALA A 65 -9.66 -17.51 29.18
N LYS A 66 -10.66 -17.79 28.32
CA LYS A 66 -10.84 -19.09 27.67
C LYS A 66 -9.65 -19.50 26.79
N VAL A 67 -9.14 -18.56 26.00
CA VAL A 67 -7.97 -18.84 25.16
C VAL A 67 -6.73 -19.08 26.01
N LEU A 68 -6.51 -18.28 27.06
CA LEU A 68 -5.43 -18.48 28.03
C LEU A 68 -5.58 -19.80 28.81
N GLY A 69 -6.80 -20.24 29.07
CA GLY A 69 -7.11 -21.52 29.71
C GLY A 69 -6.63 -22.75 28.93
N GLN A 70 -6.42 -22.62 27.62
CA GLN A 70 -5.82 -23.69 26.81
C GLN A 70 -4.33 -23.92 27.15
N GLN A 71 -3.63 -22.87 27.55
CA GLN A 71 -2.22 -22.90 27.92
C GLN A 71 -2.03 -22.99 29.44
N PHE A 72 -2.91 -22.38 30.23
CA PHE A 72 -2.84 -22.31 31.68
C PHE A 72 -4.08 -22.98 32.31
N PRO A 73 -3.99 -24.21 32.82
CA PRO A 73 -5.14 -24.91 33.39
C PRO A 73 -5.90 -24.06 34.41
N ASP A 74 -7.21 -24.10 34.36
CA ASP A 74 -8.14 -23.40 35.26
C ASP A 74 -8.13 -21.86 35.17
N PHE A 75 -7.44 -21.26 34.18
CA PHE A 75 -7.41 -19.83 34.00
C PHE A 75 -8.79 -19.26 33.62
N ASP A 76 -9.55 -19.99 32.88
CA ASP A 76 -10.92 -19.65 32.43
C ASP A 76 -12.02 -19.88 33.50
N LYS A 77 -11.66 -20.51 34.63
CA LYS A 77 -12.61 -20.74 35.74
C LYS A 77 -12.69 -19.56 36.72
N VAL A 78 -11.89 -18.53 36.52
CA VAL A 78 -11.84 -17.30 37.32
C VAL A 78 -12.44 -16.15 36.53
N GLU A 79 -13.27 -15.36 37.22
CA GLU A 79 -13.77 -14.11 36.65
C GLU A 79 -12.79 -12.96 36.99
N TYR A 80 -12.36 -12.25 35.94
CA TYR A 80 -11.41 -11.13 36.08
C TYR A 80 -12.16 -9.81 36.01
N PRO A 81 -12.09 -8.98 37.08
CA PRO A 81 -12.87 -7.72 37.16
C PRO A 81 -12.43 -6.70 36.12
N ASP A 82 -11.16 -6.66 35.77
CA ASP A 82 -10.57 -5.70 34.83
C ASP A 82 -9.40 -6.29 34.06
N TRP A 83 -8.86 -5.52 33.12
CA TRP A 83 -7.71 -5.92 32.29
C TRP A 83 -6.40 -6.05 33.06
N GLU A 84 -6.19 -5.22 34.09
CA GLU A 84 -4.97 -5.33 34.94
C GLU A 84 -4.95 -6.67 35.67
N ALA A 85 -6.09 -7.07 36.23
CA ALA A 85 -6.22 -8.36 36.92
C ALA A 85 -5.88 -9.55 36.02
N ILE A 86 -6.37 -9.56 34.76
CA ILE A 86 -6.09 -10.66 33.85
C ILE A 86 -4.61 -10.70 33.45
N PHE A 87 -3.99 -9.55 33.12
CA PHE A 87 -2.55 -9.52 32.76
C PHE A 87 -1.64 -9.87 33.94
N ARG A 88 -1.98 -9.45 35.15
CA ARG A 88 -1.24 -9.85 36.36
C ARG A 88 -1.40 -11.35 36.67
N ALA A 89 -2.59 -11.91 36.47
CA ALA A 89 -2.83 -13.34 36.65
C ALA A 89 -1.99 -14.18 35.66
N VAL A 90 -1.83 -13.71 34.41
CA VAL A 90 -0.92 -14.35 33.44
C VAL A 90 0.51 -14.36 33.96
N ASN A 91 1.02 -13.27 34.56
CA ASN A 91 2.36 -13.23 35.14
C ASN A 91 2.58 -14.29 36.25
N TYR A 92 1.57 -14.54 37.09
CA TYR A 92 1.67 -15.54 38.15
C TYR A 92 1.73 -17.00 37.64
N ARG A 93 1.15 -17.22 36.42
CA ARG A 93 1.14 -18.56 35.78
C ARG A 93 2.32 -18.77 34.84
N THR A 94 3.08 -17.70 34.53
CA THR A 94 4.19 -17.74 33.56
C THR A 94 5.45 -18.29 34.25
N GLU A 95 5.82 -19.54 33.95
CA GLU A 95 7.07 -20.14 34.34
C GLU A 95 8.19 -19.90 33.32
N LYS A 96 7.85 -20.05 32.03
CA LYS A 96 8.74 -19.78 30.89
C LYS A 96 8.15 -18.67 30.06
N ARG A 97 9.01 -17.76 29.57
CA ARG A 97 8.58 -16.66 28.72
C ARG A 97 7.93 -17.21 27.45
N PHE A 98 6.78 -16.68 27.13
CA PHE A 98 6.00 -16.93 25.94
C PHE A 98 5.54 -15.59 25.33
N THR A 99 4.81 -15.61 24.22
CA THR A 99 4.24 -14.43 23.59
C THR A 99 2.72 -14.48 23.64
N LEU A 100 2.10 -13.41 24.16
CA LEU A 100 0.66 -13.16 24.05
C LEU A 100 0.42 -12.19 22.88
N CYS A 101 -0.33 -12.64 21.89
CA CYS A 101 -0.75 -11.77 20.78
C CYS A 101 -2.23 -11.40 20.95
N LEU A 102 -2.50 -10.08 20.94
CA LEU A 102 -3.84 -9.50 20.89
C LEU A 102 -4.06 -8.96 19.46
N ASP A 103 -4.66 -9.77 18.60
CA ASP A 103 -5.01 -9.35 17.22
C ASP A 103 -6.34 -8.60 17.21
N GLU A 104 -6.49 -7.62 16.37
CA GLU A 104 -7.56 -6.60 16.35
C GLU A 104 -7.67 -5.85 17.68
N PHE A 105 -6.52 -5.49 18.27
CA PHE A 105 -6.39 -4.71 19.51
C PHE A 105 -7.27 -3.44 19.54
N PRO A 106 -7.47 -2.70 18.42
CA PRO A 106 -8.42 -1.60 18.37
C PRO A 106 -9.83 -1.93 18.88
N TYR A 107 -10.33 -3.16 18.68
CA TYR A 107 -11.68 -3.54 19.16
C TYR A 107 -11.73 -3.68 20.70
N LEU A 108 -10.62 -4.07 21.31
CA LEU A 108 -10.52 -4.07 22.76
C LEU A 108 -10.57 -2.64 23.31
N VAL A 109 -9.83 -1.73 22.67
CA VAL A 109 -9.77 -0.32 23.09
C VAL A 109 -11.09 0.42 22.86
N GLU A 110 -11.86 0.09 21.82
CA GLU A 110 -13.20 0.65 21.58
C GLU A 110 -14.14 0.41 22.77
N GLN A 111 -14.04 -0.75 23.42
CA GLN A 111 -14.90 -1.14 24.55
C GLN A 111 -14.23 -0.89 25.92
N SER A 112 -12.91 -0.69 25.94
CA SER A 112 -12.09 -0.49 27.13
C SER A 112 -11.07 0.61 26.86
N PRO A 113 -11.50 1.90 26.85
CA PRO A 113 -10.60 3.03 26.58
C PRO A 113 -9.45 3.18 27.57
N GLU A 114 -9.57 2.60 28.76
CA GLU A 114 -8.54 2.56 29.81
C GLU A 114 -7.41 1.57 29.51
N LEU A 115 -7.63 0.57 28.63
CA LEU A 115 -6.70 -0.50 28.35
C LEU A 115 -5.29 -0.04 27.93
N PRO A 116 -5.12 0.97 27.06
CA PRO A 116 -3.79 1.50 26.74
C PRO A 116 -3.04 2.04 27.97
N SER A 117 -3.74 2.67 28.93
CA SER A 117 -3.14 3.17 30.17
C SER A 117 -2.78 2.04 31.13
N VAL A 118 -3.58 0.97 31.18
CA VAL A 118 -3.24 -0.24 31.93
C VAL A 118 -1.95 -0.87 31.38
N LEU A 119 -1.85 -1.02 30.06
CA LEU A 119 -0.65 -1.56 29.42
C LEU A 119 0.56 -0.63 29.62
N GLN A 120 0.37 0.68 29.53
CA GLN A 120 1.42 1.66 29.85
C GLN A 120 2.01 1.40 31.24
N LYS A 121 1.17 1.30 32.27
CA LYS A 121 1.59 1.03 33.64
C LYS A 121 2.37 -0.29 33.75
N LEU A 122 1.85 -1.37 33.16
CA LEU A 122 2.50 -2.69 33.20
C LEU A 122 3.87 -2.68 32.54
N VAL A 123 4.05 -1.94 31.45
CA VAL A 123 5.33 -1.79 30.72
C VAL A 123 6.30 -0.90 31.51
N ASP A 124 5.86 0.29 31.97
CA ASP A 124 6.70 1.25 32.68
C ASP A 124 7.23 0.67 34.00
N GLU A 125 6.40 -0.07 34.73
CA GLU A 125 6.76 -0.74 35.98
C GLU A 125 7.48 -2.10 35.75
N ARG A 126 7.68 -2.51 34.49
CA ARG A 126 8.32 -3.78 34.11
C ARG A 126 7.66 -5.01 34.76
N LEU A 127 6.35 -5.02 34.79
CA LEU A 127 5.57 -6.06 35.46
C LEU A 127 5.30 -7.26 34.54
N LEU A 128 5.46 -7.13 33.21
CA LEU A 128 5.22 -8.23 32.28
C LEU A 128 6.38 -9.24 32.33
N LYS A 129 6.05 -10.54 32.44
CA LYS A 129 6.99 -11.66 32.33
C LYS A 129 6.95 -12.36 30.96
N TYR A 130 6.12 -11.90 30.05
CA TYR A 130 5.89 -12.45 28.70
C TYR A 130 5.93 -11.34 27.66
N ASN A 131 6.20 -11.70 26.42
CA ASN A 131 6.13 -10.76 25.32
C ASN A 131 4.67 -10.44 24.96
N LEU A 132 4.42 -9.23 24.51
CA LEU A 132 3.10 -8.80 24.08
C LEU A 132 3.14 -8.28 22.64
N ILE A 133 2.30 -8.85 21.77
CA ILE A 133 2.08 -8.35 20.42
C ILE A 133 0.70 -7.70 20.36
N LEU A 134 0.65 -6.44 19.94
CA LEU A 134 -0.59 -5.69 19.70
C LEU A 134 -0.74 -5.49 18.20
N CYS A 135 -1.76 -6.11 17.61
CA CYS A 135 -2.00 -6.04 16.17
C CYS A 135 -3.34 -5.37 15.86
N GLY A 136 -3.39 -4.58 14.79
CA GLY A 136 -4.64 -3.96 14.37
C GLY A 136 -4.71 -3.60 12.90
N SER A 137 -5.92 -3.67 12.35
CA SER A 137 -6.21 -3.32 10.96
C SER A 137 -6.57 -1.84 10.77
N SER A 138 -7.11 -1.16 11.79
CA SER A 138 -7.36 0.27 11.74
C SER A 138 -6.06 1.05 11.86
N GLN A 139 -5.58 1.59 10.74
CA GLN A 139 -4.36 2.42 10.72
C GLN A 139 -4.53 3.68 11.56
N ASN A 140 -5.71 4.29 11.51
CA ASN A 140 -5.99 5.51 12.24
C ASN A 140 -5.97 5.30 13.76
N MET A 141 -6.57 4.22 14.26
CA MET A 141 -6.56 3.92 15.70
C MET A 141 -5.15 3.53 16.17
N MET A 142 -4.45 2.67 15.42
CA MET A 142 -3.08 2.28 15.76
C MET A 142 -2.12 3.47 15.72
N TYR A 143 -2.29 4.39 14.75
CA TYR A 143 -1.53 5.63 14.76
C TYR A 143 -1.79 6.44 16.04
N GLY A 144 -3.06 6.64 16.43
CA GLY A 144 -3.44 7.33 17.64
C GLY A 144 -2.95 6.67 18.93
N LEU A 145 -2.73 5.35 18.94
CA LEU A 145 -2.26 4.61 20.11
C LEU A 145 -0.73 4.63 20.28
N PHE A 146 0.03 4.63 19.18
CA PHE A 146 1.48 4.41 19.22
C PHE A 146 2.32 5.57 18.69
N LEU A 147 1.78 6.41 17.82
CA LEU A 147 2.52 7.47 17.13
C LEU A 147 2.09 8.89 17.54
N ASP A 148 0.96 9.05 18.20
CA ASP A 148 0.58 10.32 18.83
C ASP A 148 1.38 10.50 20.12
N SER A 149 2.11 11.62 20.23
CA SER A 149 2.96 11.91 21.38
C SER A 149 2.21 12.03 22.72
N THR A 150 0.89 12.18 22.69
CA THR A 150 0.03 12.24 23.87
C THR A 150 -0.53 10.87 24.27
N ALA A 151 -0.35 9.84 23.42
CA ALA A 151 -0.91 8.51 23.65
C ALA A 151 -0.16 7.74 24.74
N PRO A 152 -0.87 6.92 25.56
CA PRO A 152 -0.24 6.16 26.64
C PRO A 152 0.87 5.19 26.16
N LEU A 153 0.77 4.65 24.96
CA LEU A 153 1.74 3.68 24.43
C LEU A 153 2.82 4.32 23.53
N TYR A 154 2.84 5.65 23.39
CA TYR A 154 3.85 6.35 22.60
C TYR A 154 5.27 6.09 23.16
N GLY A 155 6.18 5.66 22.26
CA GLY A 155 7.59 5.39 22.61
C GLY A 155 7.83 4.20 23.54
N ARG A 156 6.83 3.32 23.75
CA ARG A 156 6.92 2.17 24.65
C ARG A 156 7.03 0.82 23.95
N THR A 157 6.93 0.83 22.64
CA THR A 157 7.14 -0.40 21.84
C THR A 157 8.62 -0.61 21.58
N ASP A 158 9.09 -1.85 21.76
CA ASP A 158 10.43 -2.28 21.34
C ASP A 158 10.52 -2.40 19.82
N GLU A 159 9.38 -2.74 19.19
CA GLU A 159 9.23 -2.78 17.74
C GLU A 159 7.85 -2.28 17.31
N LEU A 160 7.84 -1.34 16.37
CA LEU A 160 6.61 -0.81 15.76
C LEU A 160 6.68 -1.00 14.25
N MET A 161 5.86 -1.90 13.73
CA MET A 161 5.88 -2.26 12.31
C MET A 161 4.60 -1.86 11.59
N ARG A 162 4.75 -1.15 10.49
CA ARG A 162 3.68 -0.93 9.51
C ARG A 162 3.81 -1.93 8.38
N LEU A 163 2.85 -2.84 8.26
CA LEU A 163 2.83 -3.79 7.16
C LEU A 163 2.34 -3.11 5.88
N ALA A 164 3.22 -3.04 4.90
CA ALA A 164 2.92 -2.50 3.57
C ALA A 164 2.35 -3.59 2.64
N PRO A 165 1.68 -3.22 1.52
CA PRO A 165 1.39 -4.14 0.44
C PRO A 165 2.65 -4.85 -0.07
N LEU A 166 2.51 -6.07 -0.58
CA LEU A 166 3.60 -6.79 -1.22
C LEU A 166 4.02 -6.11 -2.52
N ARG A 167 5.32 -6.18 -2.82
CA ARG A 167 5.85 -5.61 -4.07
C ARG A 167 5.56 -6.51 -5.25
N LEU A 168 5.56 -5.93 -6.44
CA LEU A 168 5.28 -6.58 -7.73
C LEU A 168 6.03 -7.92 -7.95
N PRO A 169 7.35 -8.06 -7.70
CA PRO A 169 8.08 -9.30 -7.99
C PRO A 169 7.52 -10.52 -7.26
N TYR A 170 6.96 -10.34 -6.07
CA TYR A 170 6.37 -11.43 -5.30
C TYR A 170 5.03 -11.93 -5.86
N MET A 171 4.32 -11.11 -6.65
CA MET A 171 3.16 -11.58 -7.39
C MET A 171 3.55 -12.54 -8.50
N GLN A 172 4.63 -12.25 -9.23
CA GLN A 172 5.16 -13.12 -10.25
C GLN A 172 5.49 -14.51 -9.69
N GLU A 173 6.17 -14.53 -8.54
CA GLU A 173 6.51 -15.76 -7.84
C GLU A 173 5.26 -16.51 -7.34
N ALA A 174 4.31 -15.80 -6.73
CA ALA A 174 3.12 -16.38 -6.12
C ALA A 174 2.14 -16.97 -7.14
N LEU A 175 2.00 -16.36 -8.31
CA LEU A 175 1.00 -16.72 -9.32
C LEU A 175 1.61 -17.39 -10.58
N GLY A 176 2.95 -17.46 -10.69
CA GLY A 176 3.64 -18.08 -11.81
C GLY A 176 3.40 -17.38 -13.15
N LEU A 177 3.33 -16.06 -13.15
CA LEU A 177 3.00 -15.23 -14.31
C LEU A 177 4.25 -14.93 -15.16
N ASP A 178 4.04 -14.67 -16.46
CA ASP A 178 5.06 -14.05 -17.29
C ASP A 178 5.24 -12.56 -16.93
N ASP A 179 6.27 -11.93 -17.48
CA ASP A 179 6.64 -10.57 -17.10
C ASP A 179 5.55 -9.54 -17.43
N ALA A 180 4.95 -9.63 -18.62
CA ALA A 180 3.89 -8.70 -19.04
C ALA A 180 2.58 -8.96 -18.28
N GLY A 181 2.19 -10.21 -18.12
CA GLY A 181 1.02 -10.61 -17.32
C GLY A 181 1.16 -10.19 -15.86
N THR A 182 2.38 -10.22 -15.31
CA THR A 182 2.65 -9.73 -13.95
C THR A 182 2.32 -8.24 -13.80
N ILE A 183 2.70 -7.41 -14.77
CA ILE A 183 2.37 -5.98 -14.78
C ILE A 183 0.85 -5.76 -14.90
N GLU A 184 0.21 -6.47 -15.84
CA GLU A 184 -1.23 -6.34 -16.09
C GLU A 184 -2.07 -6.79 -14.88
N GLU A 185 -1.72 -7.93 -14.27
CA GLU A 185 -2.41 -8.43 -13.09
C GLU A 185 -2.14 -7.56 -11.84
N TYR A 186 -0.90 -7.08 -11.66
CA TYR A 186 -0.59 -6.17 -10.55
C TYR A 186 -1.32 -4.83 -10.67
N ALA A 187 -1.51 -4.34 -11.89
CA ALA A 187 -2.32 -3.15 -12.13
C ALA A 187 -3.75 -3.27 -11.58
N VAL A 188 -4.31 -4.49 -11.55
CA VAL A 188 -5.66 -4.74 -11.01
C VAL A 188 -5.64 -5.12 -9.53
N TRP A 189 -4.81 -6.08 -9.14
CA TRP A 189 -4.85 -6.66 -7.78
C TRP A 189 -3.97 -5.91 -6.78
N GLY A 190 -2.98 -5.14 -7.25
CA GLY A 190 -1.99 -4.50 -6.39
C GLY A 190 -1.23 -5.51 -5.52
N GLY A 191 -0.64 -5.04 -4.43
CA GLY A 191 0.16 -5.86 -3.52
C GLY A 191 -0.62 -6.47 -2.35
N VAL A 192 -1.91 -6.81 -2.51
CA VAL A 192 -2.75 -7.34 -1.43
C VAL A 192 -2.82 -8.87 -1.51
N PRO A 193 -2.18 -9.63 -0.58
CA PRO A 193 -2.12 -11.09 -0.65
C PRO A 193 -3.48 -11.77 -0.81
N ARG A 194 -4.51 -11.26 -0.11
CA ARG A 194 -5.86 -11.84 -0.21
C ARG A 194 -6.46 -11.73 -1.62
N TYR A 195 -6.12 -10.68 -2.39
CA TYR A 195 -6.62 -10.58 -3.76
C TYR A 195 -5.92 -11.58 -4.67
N TRP A 196 -4.64 -11.85 -4.42
CA TRP A 196 -3.89 -12.89 -5.14
C TRP A 196 -4.45 -14.29 -4.85
N GLU A 197 -4.82 -14.60 -3.60
CA GLU A 197 -5.53 -15.86 -3.26
C GLU A 197 -6.83 -16.00 -4.03
N LEU A 198 -7.65 -14.94 -4.09
CA LEU A 198 -8.90 -14.94 -4.86
C LEU A 198 -8.65 -15.12 -6.36
N ARG A 199 -7.53 -14.60 -6.88
CA ARG A 199 -7.09 -14.77 -8.26
C ARG A 199 -6.62 -16.18 -8.54
N GLU A 200 -5.80 -16.75 -7.68
CA GLU A 200 -5.24 -18.11 -7.81
C GLU A 200 -6.32 -19.18 -7.95
N HIS A 201 -7.46 -19.01 -7.27
CA HIS A 201 -8.58 -19.95 -7.34
C HIS A 201 -9.40 -19.89 -8.64
N ARG A 202 -8.96 -19.15 -9.67
CA ARG A 202 -9.64 -19.01 -10.96
C ARG A 202 -8.74 -19.41 -12.11
N ALA A 203 -9.36 -19.95 -13.16
CA ALA A 203 -8.64 -20.47 -14.32
C ALA A 203 -7.93 -19.38 -15.11
N SER A 204 -8.48 -18.15 -15.15
CA SER A 204 -7.89 -17.04 -15.88
C SER A 204 -8.02 -15.71 -15.11
N PHE A 205 -7.24 -14.73 -15.54
CA PHE A 205 -7.30 -13.35 -15.06
C PHE A 205 -8.69 -12.75 -15.30
N GLU A 206 -9.24 -12.92 -16.49
CA GLU A 206 -10.58 -12.43 -16.82
C GLU A 206 -11.67 -13.05 -15.94
N GLU A 207 -11.65 -14.37 -15.77
CA GLU A 207 -12.60 -15.07 -14.89
C GLU A 207 -12.50 -14.55 -13.46
N ALA A 208 -11.29 -14.28 -12.95
CA ALA A 208 -11.08 -13.76 -11.61
C ALA A 208 -11.68 -12.36 -11.43
N ILE A 209 -11.51 -11.46 -12.41
CA ILE A 209 -12.10 -10.12 -12.39
C ILE A 209 -13.62 -10.22 -12.41
N TRP A 210 -14.19 -11.02 -13.32
CA TRP A 210 -15.64 -11.17 -13.43
C TRP A 210 -16.26 -11.73 -12.16
N HIS A 211 -15.66 -12.75 -11.58
CA HIS A 211 -16.20 -13.40 -10.39
C HIS A 211 -16.07 -12.54 -9.13
N ASN A 212 -14.90 -11.90 -8.93
CA ASN A 212 -14.60 -11.25 -7.68
C ASN A 212 -14.97 -9.76 -7.66
N VAL A 213 -14.98 -9.08 -8.81
CA VAL A 213 -15.11 -7.63 -8.91
C VAL A 213 -16.39 -7.20 -9.63
N PHE A 214 -16.69 -7.75 -10.81
CA PHE A 214 -17.87 -7.40 -11.61
C PHE A 214 -19.09 -8.29 -11.32
N SER A 215 -19.26 -8.69 -10.09
CA SER A 215 -20.41 -9.45 -9.60
C SER A 215 -20.89 -8.89 -8.27
N VAL A 216 -22.19 -8.68 -8.10
CA VAL A 216 -22.79 -8.25 -6.83
C VAL A 216 -22.49 -9.22 -5.68
N ASN A 217 -22.25 -10.50 -6.01
CA ASN A 217 -21.84 -11.54 -5.06
C ASN A 217 -20.30 -11.68 -4.96
N GLY A 218 -19.56 -10.86 -5.66
CA GLY A 218 -18.10 -10.90 -5.69
C GLY A 218 -17.48 -10.47 -4.36
N ALA A 219 -16.43 -11.16 -3.93
CA ALA A 219 -15.75 -10.89 -2.66
C ALA A 219 -15.21 -9.46 -2.55
N LEU A 220 -14.95 -8.81 -3.69
CA LEU A 220 -14.36 -7.46 -3.79
C LEU A 220 -15.33 -6.40 -4.33
N TYR A 221 -16.60 -6.75 -4.56
CA TYR A 221 -17.59 -5.81 -5.08
C TYR A 221 -17.79 -4.56 -4.21
N GLU A 222 -17.81 -4.71 -2.88
CA GLU A 222 -17.91 -3.59 -1.92
C GLU A 222 -16.60 -3.30 -1.18
N GLU A 223 -15.47 -3.74 -1.73
CA GLU A 223 -14.20 -3.68 -1.02
C GLU A 223 -13.79 -2.27 -0.58
N PRO A 224 -13.92 -1.20 -1.40
CA PRO A 224 -13.55 0.15 -0.98
C PRO A 224 -14.32 0.61 0.26
N VAL A 225 -15.62 0.36 0.32
CA VAL A 225 -16.47 0.71 1.47
C VAL A 225 -16.01 -0.04 2.73
N LYS A 226 -15.68 -1.33 2.58
CA LYS A 226 -15.18 -2.17 3.69
C LYS A 226 -13.83 -1.68 4.21
N LEU A 227 -12.94 -1.22 3.30
CA LEU A 227 -11.64 -0.67 3.68
C LEU A 227 -11.74 0.69 4.37
N PHE A 228 -12.67 1.55 3.95
CA PHE A 228 -12.84 2.87 4.56
C PHE A 228 -13.50 2.82 5.95
N ARG A 229 -14.35 1.82 6.20
CA ARG A 229 -15.19 1.73 7.42
C ARG A 229 -14.39 1.78 8.71
N ASP A 230 -13.18 1.24 8.73
CA ASP A 230 -12.36 1.19 9.93
C ASP A 230 -11.54 2.46 10.19
N ASP A 231 -11.33 3.27 9.15
CA ASP A 231 -10.36 4.38 9.20
C ASP A 231 -10.97 5.76 8.96
N VAL A 232 -12.20 5.85 8.40
CA VAL A 232 -12.82 7.14 8.10
C VAL A 232 -14.24 7.23 8.63
N LYS A 233 -14.62 8.42 9.12
CA LYS A 233 -15.95 8.67 9.65
C LYS A 233 -16.99 8.95 8.56
N ASP A 234 -16.60 9.70 7.53
CA ASP A 234 -17.47 10.08 6.42
C ASP A 234 -17.10 9.30 5.15
N ILE A 235 -17.62 8.07 5.08
CA ILE A 235 -17.38 7.16 3.96
C ILE A 235 -17.94 7.73 2.64
N VAL A 236 -19.09 8.41 2.70
CA VAL A 236 -19.75 8.96 1.51
C VAL A 236 -18.89 10.03 0.86
N LYS A 237 -18.41 10.98 1.66
CA LYS A 237 -17.51 12.05 1.18
C LYS A 237 -16.22 11.47 0.59
N ILE A 238 -15.61 10.54 1.29
CA ILE A 238 -14.36 9.91 0.83
C ILE A 238 -14.57 9.14 -0.47
N SER A 239 -15.63 8.35 -0.58
CA SER A 239 -15.97 7.61 -1.82
C SER A 239 -16.26 8.57 -2.98
N THR A 240 -16.92 9.70 -2.72
CA THR A 240 -17.17 10.74 -3.72
C THR A 240 -15.87 11.36 -4.24
N ILE A 241 -14.95 11.73 -3.36
CA ILE A 241 -13.63 12.25 -3.73
C ILE A 241 -12.86 11.23 -4.58
N MET A 242 -12.82 9.97 -4.15
CA MET A 242 -12.16 8.88 -4.88
C MET A 242 -12.79 8.66 -6.27
N SER A 243 -14.11 8.74 -6.38
CA SER A 243 -14.83 8.62 -7.66
C SER A 243 -14.45 9.72 -8.63
N TYR A 244 -14.35 10.97 -8.17
CA TYR A 244 -13.94 12.09 -9.03
C TYR A 244 -12.47 11.96 -9.46
N ILE A 245 -11.58 11.51 -8.59
CA ILE A 245 -10.17 11.26 -8.94
C ILE A 245 -10.07 10.10 -9.93
N GLY A 246 -10.81 9.00 -9.72
CA GLY A 246 -10.88 7.87 -10.65
C GLY A 246 -11.46 8.25 -12.01
N ALA A 247 -12.33 9.27 -12.07
CA ALA A 247 -12.86 9.86 -13.30
C ALA A 247 -11.96 11.00 -13.87
N GLY A 248 -10.69 11.08 -13.44
CA GLY A 248 -9.67 11.98 -14.02
C GLY A 248 -9.55 13.37 -13.41
N ALA A 249 -10.33 13.73 -12.37
CA ALA A 249 -10.12 14.99 -11.65
C ALA A 249 -8.90 14.87 -10.74
N ASN A 250 -7.77 15.40 -11.16
CA ASN A 250 -6.52 15.21 -10.44
C ASN A 250 -5.97 16.48 -9.75
N ARG A 251 -6.56 17.66 -9.99
CA ARG A 251 -6.19 18.90 -9.30
C ARG A 251 -7.18 19.18 -8.18
N ILE A 252 -6.69 19.73 -7.06
CA ILE A 252 -7.56 20.05 -5.91
C ILE A 252 -8.71 20.98 -6.31
N SER A 253 -8.48 21.91 -7.23
CA SER A 253 -9.51 22.82 -7.76
C SER A 253 -10.59 22.08 -8.55
N GLU A 254 -10.22 21.09 -9.35
CA GLU A 254 -11.14 20.28 -10.14
C GLU A 254 -11.98 19.38 -9.23
N ILE A 255 -11.34 18.73 -8.25
CA ILE A 255 -12.03 17.90 -7.25
C ILE A 255 -13.02 18.77 -6.45
N ALA A 256 -12.59 19.96 -6.01
CA ALA A 256 -13.43 20.91 -5.26
C ALA A 256 -14.65 21.36 -6.07
N ALA A 257 -14.43 21.72 -7.34
CA ALA A 257 -15.51 22.11 -8.23
C ALA A 257 -16.55 21.00 -8.43
N ARG A 258 -16.10 19.73 -8.60
CA ARG A 258 -17.01 18.57 -8.72
C ARG A 258 -17.72 18.23 -7.41
N CYS A 259 -17.07 18.45 -6.25
CA CYS A 259 -17.69 18.30 -4.94
C CYS A 259 -18.63 19.46 -4.56
N ASN A 260 -18.63 20.54 -5.32
CA ASN A 260 -19.31 21.80 -4.99
C ASN A 260 -18.89 22.32 -3.59
N GLU A 261 -17.59 22.24 -3.27
CA GLU A 261 -17.01 22.66 -2.00
C GLU A 261 -15.77 23.55 -2.21
N PRO A 262 -15.42 24.41 -1.23
CA PRO A 262 -14.15 25.11 -1.23
C PRO A 262 -12.96 24.16 -1.14
N THR A 263 -11.84 24.48 -1.78
CA THR A 263 -10.60 23.67 -1.72
C THR A 263 -10.08 23.45 -0.31
N THR A 264 -10.34 24.40 0.60
CA THR A 264 -9.98 24.32 2.03
C THR A 264 -10.61 23.12 2.73
N ASN A 265 -11.84 22.75 2.35
CA ASN A 265 -12.57 21.62 2.95
C ASN A 265 -12.03 20.25 2.48
N LEU A 266 -11.27 20.21 1.39
CA LEU A 266 -10.69 18.98 0.85
C LEU A 266 -9.31 18.68 1.42
N SER A 267 -8.60 19.64 1.95
CA SER A 267 -7.22 19.48 2.41
C SER A 267 -7.07 18.37 3.45
N ARG A 268 -7.96 18.31 4.45
CA ARG A 268 -7.95 17.25 5.48
C ARG A 268 -8.34 15.88 4.93
N PRO A 269 -9.46 15.72 4.19
CA PRO A 269 -9.79 14.44 3.54
C PRO A 269 -8.70 13.89 2.64
N LEU A 270 -8.12 14.73 1.77
CA LEU A 270 -7.05 14.33 0.86
C LEU A 270 -5.79 13.91 1.63
N LYS A 271 -5.36 14.70 2.63
CA LYS A 271 -4.25 14.31 3.49
C LYS A 271 -4.51 12.97 4.17
N LYS A 272 -5.69 12.77 4.74
CA LYS A 272 -6.04 11.51 5.37
C LYS A 272 -5.96 10.33 4.41
N LEU A 273 -6.45 10.48 3.18
CA LEU A 273 -6.36 9.43 2.16
C LEU A 273 -4.90 9.12 1.77
N ILE A 274 -4.03 10.13 1.77
CA ILE A 274 -2.58 9.95 1.54
C ILE A 274 -1.95 9.20 2.72
N ASP A 275 -2.22 9.61 3.95
CA ASP A 275 -1.68 8.98 5.16
C ASP A 275 -2.09 7.50 5.26
N LEU A 276 -3.31 7.16 4.81
CA LEU A 276 -3.82 5.80 4.72
C LEU A 276 -3.29 5.01 3.51
N GLY A 277 -2.60 5.66 2.56
CA GLY A 277 -2.04 5.04 1.37
C GLY A 277 -3.05 4.75 0.24
N PHE A 278 -4.21 5.42 0.24
CA PHE A 278 -5.19 5.32 -0.84
C PHE A 278 -4.95 6.34 -1.95
N LEU A 279 -4.38 7.50 -1.62
CA LEU A 279 -3.97 8.51 -2.57
C LEU A 279 -2.48 8.76 -2.48
N GLU A 280 -1.92 9.26 -3.57
CA GLU A 280 -0.60 9.86 -3.64
C GLU A 280 -0.71 11.27 -4.23
N ARG A 281 0.25 12.09 -3.89
CA ARG A 281 0.40 13.44 -4.42
C ARG A 281 1.59 13.48 -5.35
N ASP A 282 1.33 13.53 -6.64
CA ASP A 282 2.32 13.61 -7.68
C ASP A 282 2.81 15.06 -7.83
N ILE A 283 4.10 15.26 -7.75
CA ILE A 283 4.75 16.57 -7.72
C ILE A 283 5.78 16.61 -8.83
N LEU A 284 5.89 17.77 -9.46
CA LEU A 284 6.86 18.01 -10.51
C LEU A 284 8.28 17.71 -10.05
N PHE A 285 9.05 16.93 -10.79
CA PHE A 285 10.45 16.69 -10.50
C PHE A 285 11.22 18.01 -10.33
N GLY A 286 12.09 18.07 -9.33
CA GLY A 286 12.89 19.27 -9.01
C GLY A 286 12.16 20.34 -8.19
N VAL A 287 10.91 20.11 -7.79
CA VAL A 287 10.15 21.02 -6.92
C VAL A 287 10.06 20.45 -5.52
N ASP A 288 10.34 21.30 -4.51
CA ASP A 288 10.19 20.93 -3.10
C ASP A 288 8.70 20.68 -2.75
N GLU A 289 8.42 19.60 -2.05
CA GLU A 289 7.07 19.21 -1.61
C GLU A 289 6.32 20.32 -0.86
N LYS A 290 7.04 21.10 -0.04
CA LYS A 290 6.46 22.21 0.74
C LYS A 290 6.02 23.37 -0.13
N ASN A 291 6.66 23.56 -1.27
CA ASN A 291 6.45 24.67 -2.18
C ASN A 291 5.66 24.32 -3.45
N ALA A 292 5.26 23.05 -3.58
CA ALA A 292 4.58 22.53 -4.77
C ALA A 292 3.16 23.08 -4.93
N LYS A 293 3.02 24.19 -5.66
CA LYS A 293 1.71 24.76 -6.04
C LYS A 293 1.00 23.96 -7.12
N LYS A 294 1.76 23.25 -7.96
CA LYS A 294 1.23 22.37 -9.03
C LYS A 294 1.45 20.93 -8.58
N SER A 295 0.41 20.28 -8.13
CA SER A 295 0.44 18.87 -7.76
C SER A 295 -0.82 18.17 -8.24
N LEU A 296 -0.71 16.89 -8.54
CA LEU A 296 -1.79 16.04 -9.00
C LEU A 296 -2.08 14.99 -7.92
N TYR A 297 -3.35 14.76 -7.65
CA TYR A 297 -3.79 13.68 -6.76
C TYR A 297 -4.14 12.46 -7.61
N LYS A 298 -3.57 11.32 -7.28
CA LYS A 298 -3.80 10.04 -7.96
C LYS A 298 -4.17 8.98 -6.94
N ILE A 299 -4.95 7.99 -7.36
CA ILE A 299 -5.22 6.82 -6.53
C ILE A 299 -3.94 5.98 -6.48
N ALA A 300 -3.40 5.79 -5.27
CA ALA A 300 -2.12 5.12 -5.05
C ALA A 300 -2.21 3.59 -5.15
N ASP A 301 -3.33 3.03 -4.66
CA ASP A 301 -3.57 1.59 -4.65
C ASP A 301 -4.11 1.13 -6.01
N PRO A 302 -3.46 0.16 -6.69
CA PRO A 302 -3.88 -0.29 -8.02
C PRO A 302 -5.31 -0.83 -8.04
N PHE A 303 -5.71 -1.64 -7.05
CA PHE A 303 -7.08 -2.17 -7.01
C PHE A 303 -8.12 -1.05 -6.86
N MET A 304 -7.87 -0.08 -6.01
CA MET A 304 -8.75 1.07 -5.86
C MET A 304 -8.83 1.90 -7.15
N ALA A 305 -7.68 2.10 -7.83
CA ALA A 305 -7.65 2.79 -9.12
C ALA A 305 -8.49 2.06 -10.17
N PHE A 306 -8.32 0.74 -10.30
CA PHE A 306 -9.14 -0.10 -11.17
C PHE A 306 -10.62 -0.03 -10.80
N TYR A 307 -10.95 -0.12 -9.52
CA TYR A 307 -12.33 -0.09 -9.03
C TYR A 307 -13.04 1.22 -9.37
N TYR A 308 -12.42 2.36 -9.07
CA TYR A 308 -13.02 3.66 -9.34
C TYR A 308 -13.06 4.02 -10.82
N GLN A 309 -12.19 3.45 -11.63
CA GLN A 309 -12.20 3.68 -13.08
C GLN A 309 -13.16 2.75 -13.84
N PHE A 310 -13.29 1.49 -13.42
CA PHE A 310 -14.06 0.49 -14.19
C PHE A 310 -15.30 -0.05 -13.47
N VAL A 311 -15.33 -0.12 -12.15
CA VAL A 311 -16.48 -0.67 -11.41
C VAL A 311 -17.50 0.42 -11.16
N VAL A 312 -17.10 1.54 -10.56
CA VAL A 312 -18.02 2.62 -10.17
C VAL A 312 -18.84 3.16 -11.36
N PRO A 313 -18.28 3.45 -12.55
CA PRO A 313 -19.07 3.90 -13.68
C PRO A 313 -20.03 2.86 -14.24
N ASN A 314 -19.80 1.59 -13.95
CA ASN A 314 -20.56 0.46 -14.48
C ASN A 314 -21.45 -0.25 -13.43
N LEU A 315 -21.65 0.32 -12.24
CA LEU A 315 -22.44 -0.30 -11.16
C LEU A 315 -23.83 -0.75 -11.61
N SER A 316 -24.57 0.10 -12.32
CA SER A 316 -25.90 -0.26 -12.82
C SER A 316 -25.86 -1.46 -13.78
N PHE A 317 -24.84 -1.59 -14.62
CA PHE A 317 -24.70 -2.74 -15.52
C PHE A 317 -24.35 -4.00 -14.74
N ILE A 318 -23.51 -3.89 -13.70
CA ILE A 318 -23.15 -5.00 -12.83
C ILE A 318 -24.39 -5.53 -12.09
N GLU A 319 -25.18 -4.62 -11.50
CA GLU A 319 -26.41 -4.95 -10.78
C GLU A 319 -27.46 -5.62 -11.67
N LEU A 320 -27.55 -5.19 -12.92
CA LEU A 320 -28.45 -5.78 -13.92
C LEU A 320 -27.87 -7.03 -14.61
N GLY A 321 -26.65 -7.45 -14.28
CA GLY A 321 -25.97 -8.57 -14.94
C GLY A 321 -25.65 -8.31 -16.43
N ARG A 322 -25.52 -7.06 -16.84
CA ARG A 322 -25.25 -6.65 -18.23
C ARG A 322 -23.74 -6.61 -18.50
N ARG A 323 -23.19 -7.70 -18.99
CA ARG A 323 -21.77 -7.91 -19.18
C ARG A 323 -21.16 -7.10 -20.35
N LEU A 324 -21.84 -7.06 -21.48
CA LEU A 324 -21.34 -6.49 -22.72
C LEU A 324 -20.83 -5.02 -22.62
N PRO A 325 -21.54 -4.07 -21.96
CA PRO A 325 -21.03 -2.69 -21.81
C PRO A 325 -19.71 -2.62 -21.04
N ILE A 326 -19.56 -3.48 -20.03
CA ILE A 326 -18.36 -3.53 -19.20
C ILE A 326 -17.18 -4.09 -20.01
N GLU A 327 -17.40 -5.14 -20.80
CA GLU A 327 -16.39 -5.70 -21.72
C GLU A 327 -15.91 -4.67 -22.74
N GLN A 328 -16.83 -3.88 -23.28
CA GLN A 328 -16.48 -2.79 -24.21
C GLN A 328 -15.64 -1.71 -23.52
N ALA A 329 -15.99 -1.31 -22.30
CA ALA A 329 -15.22 -0.33 -21.53
C ALA A 329 -13.81 -0.85 -21.20
N LEU A 330 -13.69 -2.10 -20.78
CA LEU A 330 -12.39 -2.74 -20.52
C LEU A 330 -11.56 -2.81 -21.81
N LYS A 331 -12.13 -3.28 -22.91
CA LYS A 331 -11.43 -3.39 -24.20
C LYS A 331 -10.93 -2.02 -24.70
N ALA A 332 -11.68 -0.95 -24.45
CA ALA A 332 -11.32 0.39 -24.89
C ALA A 332 -10.21 1.04 -24.04
N HIS A 333 -10.22 0.81 -22.71
CA HIS A 333 -9.42 1.62 -21.78
C HIS A 333 -8.45 0.83 -20.90
N PHE A 334 -8.47 -0.51 -20.91
CA PHE A 334 -7.63 -1.30 -19.99
C PHE A 334 -6.12 -1.13 -20.28
N GLN A 335 -5.72 -1.09 -21.56
CA GLN A 335 -4.30 -0.91 -21.90
C GLN A 335 -3.78 0.49 -21.52
N GLU A 336 -4.59 1.53 -21.65
CA GLU A 336 -4.28 2.88 -21.19
C GLU A 336 -4.14 2.91 -19.66
N TYR A 337 -5.05 2.24 -18.95
CA TYR A 337 -4.99 2.08 -17.50
C TYR A 337 -3.69 1.38 -17.05
N VAL A 338 -3.32 0.28 -17.70
CA VAL A 338 -2.07 -0.44 -17.41
C VAL A 338 -0.86 0.44 -17.70
N SER A 339 -0.89 1.27 -18.77
CA SER A 339 0.19 2.22 -19.08
C SER A 339 0.46 3.19 -17.92
N MET A 340 -0.58 3.72 -17.29
CA MET A 340 -0.42 4.59 -16.11
C MET A 340 0.20 3.88 -14.92
N GLN A 341 -0.14 2.61 -14.68
CA GLN A 341 0.49 1.79 -13.64
C GLN A 341 1.95 1.44 -13.99
N TRP A 342 2.22 1.17 -15.27
CA TRP A 342 3.57 0.92 -15.78
C TRP A 342 4.50 2.11 -15.55
N GLU A 343 4.08 3.33 -15.88
CA GLU A 343 4.85 4.55 -15.60
C GLU A 343 5.23 4.67 -14.12
N LYS A 344 4.27 4.35 -13.23
CA LYS A 344 4.52 4.36 -11.78
C LYS A 344 5.57 3.33 -11.38
N LEU A 345 5.44 2.11 -11.85
CA LEU A 345 6.38 1.02 -11.58
C LEU A 345 7.79 1.35 -12.10
N CYS A 346 7.88 1.98 -13.27
CA CYS A 346 9.17 2.44 -13.83
C CYS A 346 9.83 3.49 -12.95
N ARG A 347 9.08 4.47 -12.42
CA ARG A 347 9.59 5.45 -11.47
C ARG A 347 10.05 4.80 -10.16
N GLU A 348 9.27 3.87 -9.64
CA GLU A 348 9.64 3.11 -8.43
C GLU A 348 10.93 2.31 -8.67
N ALA A 349 11.05 1.64 -9.81
CA ALA A 349 12.23 0.86 -10.20
C ALA A 349 13.49 1.72 -10.36
N CYS A 350 13.36 2.97 -10.79
CA CYS A 350 14.52 3.88 -10.89
C CYS A 350 14.91 4.48 -9.54
N THR A 351 14.01 4.54 -8.58
CA THR A 351 14.25 5.22 -7.30
C THR A 351 15.22 4.42 -6.42
N GLY A 352 16.40 5.00 -6.12
CA GLY A 352 17.39 4.40 -5.24
C GLY A 352 18.15 3.21 -5.85
N ASN A 353 18.03 2.96 -7.14
CA ASN A 353 18.63 1.83 -7.82
C ASN A 353 19.79 2.23 -8.75
N VAL A 354 20.61 1.23 -9.08
CA VAL A 354 21.73 1.39 -10.03
C VAL A 354 21.23 0.97 -11.42
N ILE A 355 21.27 1.91 -12.37
CA ILE A 355 20.92 1.68 -13.77
C ILE A 355 22.11 2.06 -14.62
N ASN A 356 22.59 1.16 -15.49
CA ASN A 356 23.78 1.34 -16.32
C ASN A 356 25.04 1.79 -15.51
N GLY A 357 25.19 1.26 -14.29
CA GLY A 357 26.31 1.59 -13.40
C GLY A 357 26.20 2.93 -12.66
N ILE A 358 25.07 3.63 -12.78
CA ILE A 358 24.82 4.94 -12.14
C ILE A 358 23.73 4.77 -11.08
N LEU A 359 24.01 5.20 -9.84
CA LEU A 359 23.03 5.21 -8.74
C LEU A 359 22.17 6.48 -8.82
N TYR A 360 20.85 6.30 -8.93
CA TYR A 360 19.89 7.39 -9.01
C TYR A 360 19.18 7.66 -7.69
N GLY A 361 18.80 8.92 -7.47
CA GLY A 361 17.96 9.35 -6.36
C GLY A 361 16.47 9.04 -6.58
N LYS A 362 15.61 9.79 -5.90
CA LYS A 362 14.16 9.65 -6.07
C LYS A 362 13.75 10.05 -7.49
N ALA A 363 13.15 9.14 -8.23
CA ALA A 363 12.58 9.42 -9.53
C ALA A 363 11.20 10.12 -9.39
N GLY A 364 10.92 11.01 -10.32
CA GLY A 364 9.67 11.73 -10.43
C GLY A 364 9.21 11.86 -11.88
N ARG A 365 8.12 12.57 -12.08
CA ARG A 365 7.58 12.95 -13.38
C ARG A 365 7.84 14.44 -13.61
N TRP A 366 8.07 14.83 -14.83
CA TRP A 366 8.17 16.24 -15.18
C TRP A 366 7.18 16.58 -16.31
N TRP A 367 6.52 17.71 -16.19
CA TRP A 367 5.63 18.24 -17.22
C TRP A 367 5.70 19.76 -17.22
N GLY A 368 5.64 20.34 -18.41
CA GLY A 368 5.71 21.80 -18.55
C GLY A 368 5.92 22.25 -19.98
N THR A 369 6.27 23.51 -20.10
CA THR A 369 6.57 24.13 -21.38
C THR A 369 8.09 24.20 -21.54
N LEU A 370 8.59 23.63 -22.61
CA LEU A 370 9.99 23.77 -23.05
C LEU A 370 10.10 24.95 -24.01
N VAL A 371 11.26 25.60 -24.04
CA VAL A 371 11.56 26.68 -24.95
C VAL A 371 12.61 26.17 -25.93
N GLY A 372 12.24 25.99 -27.19
CA GLY A 372 13.15 25.58 -28.25
C GLY A 372 14.14 26.68 -28.66
N GLU A 373 15.17 26.33 -29.44
CA GLU A 373 16.19 27.27 -29.93
C GLU A 373 15.61 28.43 -30.72
N ASP A 374 14.52 28.19 -31.45
CA ASP A 374 13.76 29.21 -32.22
C ASP A 374 12.71 29.97 -31.36
N LYS A 375 12.81 29.85 -30.00
CA LYS A 375 11.87 30.41 -29.02
C LYS A 375 10.42 29.91 -29.17
N LYS A 376 10.21 28.83 -29.90
CA LYS A 376 8.91 28.15 -29.91
C LYS A 376 8.66 27.43 -28.58
N LEU A 377 7.42 27.55 -28.11
CA LEU A 377 6.95 26.91 -26.90
C LEU A 377 6.40 25.52 -27.26
N GLU A 378 6.94 24.48 -26.62
CA GLU A 378 6.49 23.10 -26.79
C GLU A 378 6.03 22.55 -25.43
N GLN A 379 4.80 22.01 -25.36
CA GLN A 379 4.39 21.26 -24.17
C GLN A 379 5.08 19.91 -24.18
N ALA A 380 5.71 19.57 -23.08
CA ALA A 380 6.42 18.31 -22.93
C ALA A 380 6.11 17.66 -21.59
N GLU A 381 6.23 16.36 -21.60
CA GLU A 381 6.11 15.50 -20.44
C GLU A 381 7.19 14.44 -20.50
N PHE A 382 7.72 14.08 -19.33
CA PHE A 382 8.66 12.98 -19.15
C PHE A 382 8.14 12.09 -18.03
N ASP A 383 7.92 10.81 -18.33
CA ASP A 383 7.30 9.86 -17.42
C ASP A 383 8.21 9.53 -16.24
N VAL A 384 9.53 9.50 -16.49
CA VAL A 384 10.56 9.22 -15.48
C VAL A 384 11.67 10.25 -15.59
N VAL A 385 11.98 10.95 -14.50
CA VAL A 385 13.15 11.81 -14.38
C VAL A 385 13.83 11.53 -13.05
N ALA A 386 15.13 11.22 -13.05
CA ALA A 386 15.90 10.96 -11.84
C ALA A 386 17.31 11.55 -11.94
N GLU A 387 17.72 12.31 -10.94
CA GLU A 387 19.10 12.80 -10.81
C GLU A 387 19.98 11.74 -10.14
N SER A 388 21.19 11.56 -10.64
CA SER A 388 22.16 10.68 -9.98
C SER A 388 22.62 11.25 -8.63
N PHE A 389 23.07 10.40 -7.71
CA PHE A 389 23.57 10.84 -6.40
C PHE A 389 24.78 11.78 -6.49
N ASP A 390 25.63 11.62 -7.49
CA ASP A 390 26.77 12.50 -7.75
C ASP A 390 26.41 13.77 -8.54
N LYS A 391 25.14 13.92 -8.90
CA LYS A 391 24.55 15.07 -9.65
C LYS A 391 25.18 15.32 -11.02
N LYS A 392 25.79 14.30 -11.63
CA LYS A 392 26.38 14.42 -12.97
C LYS A 392 25.47 13.95 -14.08
N TYR A 393 24.55 13.04 -13.77
CA TYR A 393 23.68 12.40 -14.74
C TYR A 393 22.21 12.67 -14.43
N LEU A 394 21.44 12.85 -15.48
CA LEU A 394 20.00 12.95 -15.43
C LEU A 394 19.40 11.84 -16.29
N LEU A 395 18.78 10.85 -15.65
CA LEU A 395 17.98 9.86 -16.33
C LEU A 395 16.68 10.53 -16.75
N VAL A 396 16.32 10.39 -18.03
CA VAL A 396 15.07 10.83 -18.60
C VAL A 396 14.43 9.65 -19.32
N GLY A 397 13.21 9.29 -18.93
CA GLY A 397 12.53 8.09 -19.40
C GLY A 397 11.17 8.37 -20.03
N GLU A 398 10.87 7.61 -21.08
CA GLU A 398 9.57 7.51 -21.74
C GLU A 398 9.03 6.10 -21.57
N CYS A 399 7.77 5.98 -21.16
CA CYS A 399 7.11 4.69 -20.92
C CYS A 399 6.07 4.40 -22.01
N LYS A 400 6.12 3.20 -22.59
CA LYS A 400 5.15 2.76 -23.60
C LYS A 400 4.64 1.36 -23.30
N TRP A 401 3.36 1.23 -23.07
CA TRP A 401 2.68 -0.06 -22.89
C TRP A 401 1.91 -0.46 -24.14
N THR A 402 2.62 -0.56 -25.26
CA THR A 402 2.08 -0.87 -26.60
C THR A 402 2.89 -1.99 -27.24
N ASN A 403 2.33 -2.62 -28.29
CA ASN A 403 2.94 -3.81 -28.87
C ASN A 403 4.05 -3.51 -29.90
N LYS A 404 4.05 -2.30 -30.47
CA LYS A 404 5.02 -1.94 -31.53
C LYS A 404 5.43 -0.48 -31.36
N GLU A 405 6.72 -0.25 -31.14
CA GLU A 405 7.30 1.08 -31.04
C GLU A 405 8.58 1.17 -31.84
N ASN A 406 8.83 2.34 -32.44
CA ASN A 406 10.09 2.66 -33.08
C ASN A 406 11.03 3.26 -32.02
N ALA A 407 11.90 2.43 -31.46
CA ALA A 407 12.78 2.81 -30.37
C ALA A 407 13.74 3.94 -30.76
N TYR A 408 14.32 3.93 -31.96
CA TYR A 408 15.26 4.98 -32.40
C TYR A 408 14.59 6.35 -32.50
N ARG A 409 13.38 6.40 -33.06
CA ARG A 409 12.62 7.64 -33.13
C ARG A 409 12.29 8.17 -31.74
N LEU A 410 11.85 7.30 -30.84
CA LEU A 410 11.51 7.67 -29.46
C LEU A 410 12.75 8.19 -28.70
N ILE A 411 13.91 7.54 -28.83
CA ILE A 411 15.16 8.00 -28.20
C ILE A 411 15.56 9.36 -28.74
N ALA A 412 15.60 9.54 -30.06
CA ALA A 412 15.98 10.81 -30.66
C ALA A 412 15.06 11.98 -30.23
N GLU A 413 13.75 11.72 -30.13
CA GLU A 413 12.80 12.71 -29.65
C GLU A 413 12.98 12.99 -28.15
N LEU A 414 13.21 11.95 -27.35
CA LEU A 414 13.44 12.04 -25.91
C LEU A 414 14.72 12.86 -25.62
N GLU A 415 15.83 12.57 -26.30
CA GLU A 415 17.10 13.31 -26.18
C GLU A 415 16.92 14.78 -26.55
N ARG A 416 16.26 15.07 -27.68
CA ARG A 416 15.97 16.43 -28.14
C ARG A 416 15.16 17.21 -27.09
N LYS A 417 14.08 16.63 -26.58
CA LYS A 417 13.26 17.28 -25.55
C LYS A 417 13.99 17.42 -24.23
N ALA A 418 14.75 16.41 -23.83
CA ALA A 418 15.49 16.40 -22.57
C ALA A 418 16.57 17.48 -22.51
N SER A 419 17.23 17.78 -23.65
CA SER A 419 18.22 18.87 -23.72
C SER A 419 17.64 20.26 -23.46
N LEU A 420 16.33 20.43 -23.61
CA LEU A 420 15.61 21.69 -23.36
C LEU A 420 15.06 21.82 -21.93
N LEU A 421 15.29 20.82 -21.06
CA LEU A 421 14.86 20.90 -19.66
C LEU A 421 15.62 22.02 -18.92
N PRO A 422 14.97 22.76 -18.01
CA PRO A 422 15.57 23.92 -17.33
C PRO A 422 16.86 23.62 -16.55
N PHE A 423 17.13 22.34 -16.27
CA PHE A 423 18.28 21.84 -15.51
C PHE A 423 19.21 20.93 -16.33
N ALA A 424 18.95 20.76 -17.64
CA ALA A 424 19.71 19.85 -18.51
C ALA A 424 21.20 20.21 -18.61
N GLU A 425 21.52 21.51 -18.72
CA GLU A 425 22.90 21.98 -18.90
C GLU A 425 23.90 21.51 -17.81
N LYS A 426 23.40 21.15 -16.63
CA LYS A 426 24.20 20.71 -15.50
C LYS A 426 24.48 19.22 -15.50
N HIS A 427 23.85 18.45 -16.40
CA HIS A 427 23.85 17.00 -16.37
C HIS A 427 24.17 16.38 -17.72
N THR A 428 24.77 15.22 -17.70
CA THR A 428 24.79 14.32 -18.85
C THR A 428 23.46 13.60 -18.90
N ILE A 429 22.70 13.77 -19.98
CA ILE A 429 21.40 13.12 -20.18
C ILE A 429 21.58 11.62 -20.45
N VAL A 430 20.84 10.79 -19.75
CA VAL A 430 20.78 9.34 -19.95
C VAL A 430 19.33 8.97 -20.34
N PRO A 431 19.06 8.83 -21.66
CA PRO A 431 17.72 8.48 -22.12
C PRO A 431 17.45 7.00 -21.90
N ILE A 432 16.25 6.65 -21.45
CA ILE A 432 15.77 5.28 -21.25
C ILE A 432 14.34 5.13 -21.77
N LEU A 433 14.09 4.04 -22.50
CA LEU A 433 12.74 3.66 -22.92
C LEU A 433 12.27 2.47 -22.07
N PHE A 434 11.10 2.58 -21.48
CA PHE A 434 10.43 1.51 -20.77
C PHE A 434 9.33 0.94 -21.67
N LEU A 435 9.59 -0.21 -22.29
CA LEU A 435 8.74 -0.79 -23.34
C LEU A 435 8.09 -2.08 -22.87
N LYS A 436 6.83 -2.33 -23.27
CA LYS A 436 6.13 -3.60 -23.04
C LYS A 436 6.86 -4.78 -23.69
N ASN A 437 7.32 -4.60 -24.95
CA ASN A 437 7.97 -5.64 -25.74
C ASN A 437 9.33 -5.16 -26.24
N ALA A 438 10.22 -6.11 -26.50
CA ALA A 438 11.49 -5.81 -27.11
C ALA A 438 11.30 -5.12 -28.48
N PRO A 439 12.03 -4.02 -28.76
CA PRO A 439 11.98 -3.38 -30.06
C PRO A 439 12.55 -4.32 -31.12
N THR A 440 12.13 -4.10 -32.38
CA THR A 440 12.59 -4.89 -33.53
C THR A 440 14.09 -4.75 -33.80
N GLU A 441 14.66 -3.63 -33.40
CA GLU A 441 16.08 -3.31 -33.55
C GLU A 441 16.74 -3.26 -32.16
N ASP A 442 17.98 -3.68 -32.05
CA ASP A 442 18.70 -3.71 -30.78
C ASP A 442 18.85 -2.26 -30.22
N CYS A 443 18.20 -1.98 -29.12
CA CYS A 443 18.23 -0.70 -28.44
C CYS A 443 18.72 -0.89 -27.00
N LYS A 444 19.96 -0.53 -26.74
CA LYS A 444 20.58 -0.66 -25.42
C LYS A 444 19.93 0.23 -24.33
N GLN A 445 19.19 1.25 -24.73
CA GLN A 445 18.44 2.14 -23.85
C GLN A 445 17.05 1.60 -23.49
N ALA A 446 16.64 0.45 -24.04
CA ALA A 446 15.33 -0.14 -23.74
C ALA A 446 15.39 -1.03 -22.50
N MET A 447 14.45 -0.80 -21.57
CA MET A 447 14.17 -1.66 -20.42
C MET A 447 12.78 -2.28 -20.59
N LEU A 448 12.69 -3.58 -20.32
CA LEU A 448 11.49 -4.38 -20.49
C LEU A 448 10.87 -4.72 -19.11
N PRO A 449 9.66 -5.30 -19.05
CA PRO A 449 9.03 -5.71 -17.81
C PRO A 449 9.95 -6.55 -16.90
N LYS A 450 10.71 -7.48 -17.45
CA LYS A 450 11.70 -8.28 -16.71
C LYS A 450 12.74 -7.45 -15.97
N ASP A 451 13.22 -6.37 -16.60
CA ASP A 451 14.27 -5.50 -16.03
C ASP A 451 13.69 -4.65 -14.90
N VAL A 452 12.48 -4.12 -15.09
CA VAL A 452 11.75 -3.34 -14.09
C VAL A 452 11.40 -4.23 -12.88
N ILE A 453 10.89 -5.45 -13.12
CA ILE A 453 10.58 -6.42 -12.06
C ILE A 453 11.85 -6.74 -11.24
N ALA A 454 13.00 -6.94 -11.92
CA ALA A 454 14.26 -7.22 -11.24
C ALA A 454 14.72 -6.07 -10.34
N LEU A 455 14.55 -4.81 -10.77
CA LEU A 455 14.89 -3.62 -9.98
C LEU A 455 13.95 -3.40 -8.79
N LEU A 456 12.73 -3.91 -8.84
CA LEU A 456 11.75 -3.81 -7.76
C LEU A 456 11.89 -4.92 -6.71
N LYS A 457 12.77 -5.88 -6.93
CA LYS A 457 13.03 -6.99 -6.00
C LYS A 457 13.92 -6.53 -4.84
#